data_3d15bce2df5b63e51dd26f0c75b101fe
#
_entry.id   3d15bce2df5b63e51dd26f0c75b101fe
#
_cell.length_a   1.000
_cell.length_b   1.000
_cell.length_c   1.000
_cell.angle_alpha   90.00
_cell.angle_beta   90.00
_cell.angle_gamma   90.00
#
_symmetry.space_group_name_H-M   'P 1'
#
loop_
_entity.id
_entity.type
_entity.pdbx_description
1 polymer ?
#
loop_
_entity_poly.entity_id
_entity_poly.type
_entity_poly.pdbx_seq_one_letter_code
_entity_poly.pdbx_strand_id
1 'polypeptide(L)'
;MKAKTIEGMKNELWEKAFVNVGDDRERVIALAIHLGEYDFEDVEGYIDSDYLVYTDEEADEAVRDYIREMVWSFTPSFLQAHTGVQGDTIKQMQESMSDGANEAITAMIKDFDDFVDDAIACDGRGHFLAQYDHEENYVSFSNEEGKNVTYFIYRLG
;
A
#
# COMPACT_ATOMS: atom_id res chain seq x y z
N MET A 1 11.99 -3.46 5.24
CA MET A 1 11.81 -2.54 4.10
C MET A 1 13.12 -2.36 3.35
N LYS A 2 13.08 -2.47 2.04
CA LYS A 2 14.26 -2.29 1.17
C LYS A 2 14.12 -0.98 0.41
N ALA A 3 15.19 -0.19 0.42
CA ALA A 3 15.25 1.08 -0.30
C ALA A 3 16.27 1.03 -1.42
N LYS A 4 15.92 1.59 -2.56
CA LYS A 4 16.84 1.86 -3.67
C LYS A 4 16.80 3.34 -3.98
N THR A 5 17.97 3.98 -3.95
CA THR A 5 18.10 5.41 -4.22
C THR A 5 19.11 5.61 -5.35
N ILE A 6 18.71 6.38 -6.35
CA ILE A 6 19.57 6.77 -7.46
C ILE A 6 19.58 8.28 -7.53
N GLU A 7 20.76 8.88 -7.36
CA GLU A 7 20.95 10.32 -7.54
C GLU A 7 21.06 10.65 -9.02
N GLY A 8 20.04 11.29 -9.56
CA GLY A 8 20.02 11.75 -10.93
C GLY A 8 19.94 10.60 -11.94
N MET A 9 18.82 10.39 -12.54
CA MET A 9 18.69 9.47 -13.66
C MET A 9 19.39 10.02 -14.89
N LYS A 10 20.04 9.15 -15.65
CA LYS A 10 20.63 9.54 -16.92
C LYS A 10 19.54 9.89 -17.92
N ASN A 11 19.79 10.90 -18.73
CA ASN A 11 18.85 11.38 -19.75
C ASN A 11 18.30 10.25 -20.65
N GLU A 12 19.14 9.27 -20.96
CA GLU A 12 18.75 8.10 -21.76
C GLU A 12 17.57 7.32 -21.20
N LEU A 13 17.54 7.13 -19.89
CA LEU A 13 16.43 6.42 -19.23
C LEU A 13 15.16 7.24 -19.28
N TRP A 14 15.26 8.55 -19.05
CA TRP A 14 14.13 9.46 -19.15
C TRP A 14 13.56 9.50 -20.56
N GLU A 15 14.43 9.60 -21.58
CA GLU A 15 14.00 9.60 -22.97
C GLU A 15 13.26 8.31 -23.34
N LYS A 16 13.78 7.15 -22.91
CA LYS A 16 13.11 5.86 -23.13
C LYS A 16 11.73 5.81 -22.44
N ALA A 17 11.65 6.26 -21.20
CA ALA A 17 10.39 6.29 -20.46
C ALA A 17 9.35 7.17 -21.17
N PHE A 18 9.77 8.33 -21.68
CA PHE A 18 8.87 9.27 -22.33
C PHE A 18 8.43 8.85 -23.73
N VAL A 19 9.14 7.96 -24.37
CA VAL A 19 8.78 7.48 -25.71
C VAL A 19 7.86 6.26 -25.64
N ASN A 20 8.09 5.36 -24.67
CA ASN A 20 7.50 4.03 -24.70
C ASN A 20 6.41 3.78 -23.62
N VAL A 21 6.18 4.72 -22.71
CA VAL A 21 5.22 4.53 -21.61
C VAL A 21 4.20 5.66 -21.55
N GLY A 22 3.09 5.42 -20.85
CA GLY A 22 2.02 6.38 -20.69
C GLY A 22 2.33 7.53 -19.71
N ASP A 23 1.28 8.17 -19.17
CA ASP A 23 1.41 9.39 -18.38
C ASP A 23 2.07 9.18 -17.00
N ASP A 24 2.03 7.96 -16.43
CA ASP A 24 2.63 7.64 -15.13
C ASP A 24 4.10 7.23 -15.23
N ARG A 25 4.89 8.03 -15.89
CA ARG A 25 6.31 7.76 -16.18
C ARG A 25 7.15 7.54 -14.95
N GLU A 26 6.95 8.34 -13.90
CA GLU A 26 7.70 8.22 -12.65
C GLU A 26 7.44 6.88 -11.98
N ARG A 27 6.21 6.38 -12.01
CA ARG A 27 5.86 5.07 -11.42
C ARG A 27 6.52 3.92 -12.17
N VAL A 28 6.54 3.99 -13.48
CA VAL A 28 7.22 3.01 -14.32
C VAL A 28 8.72 3.01 -14.04
N ILE A 29 9.32 4.18 -13.91
CA ILE A 29 10.74 4.32 -13.59
C ILE A 29 11.03 3.75 -12.20
N ALA A 30 10.20 4.07 -11.21
CA ALA A 30 10.35 3.53 -9.86
C ALA A 30 10.32 1.99 -9.86
N LEU A 31 9.36 1.40 -10.55
CA LEU A 31 9.26 -0.05 -10.64
C LEU A 31 10.43 -0.66 -11.41
N ALA A 32 10.85 -0.04 -12.51
CA ALA A 32 12.01 -0.46 -13.28
C ALA A 32 13.28 -0.50 -12.43
N ILE A 33 13.52 0.54 -11.62
CA ILE A 33 14.64 0.61 -10.69
C ILE A 33 14.56 -0.51 -9.66
N HIS A 34 13.38 -0.73 -9.10
CA HIS A 34 13.16 -1.78 -8.09
C HIS A 34 13.44 -3.17 -8.64
N LEU A 35 12.94 -3.45 -9.85
CA LEU A 35 13.11 -4.75 -10.49
C LEU A 35 14.48 -4.94 -11.15
N GLY A 36 15.18 -3.85 -11.46
CA GLY A 36 16.40 -3.90 -12.28
C GLY A 36 16.09 -4.24 -13.73
N GLU A 37 14.90 -3.97 -14.22
CA GLU A 37 14.42 -4.24 -15.57
C GLU A 37 14.06 -2.92 -16.25
N TYR A 38 14.60 -2.68 -17.43
CA TYR A 38 14.48 -1.40 -18.14
C TYR A 38 13.75 -1.51 -19.49
N ASP A 39 13.02 -2.58 -19.72
CA ASP A 39 11.99 -2.62 -20.74
C ASP A 39 10.72 -1.96 -20.17
N PHE A 40 10.58 -0.67 -20.41
CA PHE A 40 9.53 0.15 -19.79
C PHE A 40 8.11 -0.27 -20.23
N GLU A 41 7.98 -0.83 -21.42
CA GLU A 41 6.69 -1.34 -21.89
C GLU A 41 6.24 -2.55 -21.06
N ASP A 42 7.15 -3.50 -20.81
CA ASP A 42 6.87 -4.65 -19.96
C ASP A 42 6.61 -4.22 -18.51
N VAL A 43 7.43 -3.31 -17.99
CA VAL A 43 7.31 -2.80 -16.62
C VAL A 43 5.98 -2.09 -16.41
N GLU A 44 5.54 -1.27 -17.37
CA GLU A 44 4.22 -0.63 -17.32
C GLU A 44 3.10 -1.65 -17.20
N GLY A 45 3.23 -2.77 -17.89
CA GLY A 45 2.25 -3.86 -17.82
C GLY A 45 2.16 -4.55 -16.47
N TYR A 46 3.18 -4.44 -15.61
CA TYR A 46 3.15 -5.02 -14.27
C TYR A 46 2.45 -4.13 -13.23
N ILE A 47 2.27 -2.85 -13.53
CA ILE A 47 1.62 -1.92 -12.59
C ILE A 47 0.13 -2.27 -12.48
N ASP A 48 -0.35 -2.35 -11.25
CA ASP A 48 -1.70 -2.72 -10.84
C ASP A 48 -2.07 -4.20 -11.08
N SER A 49 -1.32 -4.94 -11.89
CA SER A 49 -1.50 -6.38 -12.04
C SER A 49 -0.62 -7.20 -11.10
N ASP A 50 0.68 -6.90 -11.07
CA ASP A 50 1.66 -7.64 -10.27
C ASP A 50 2.26 -6.79 -9.15
N TYR A 51 2.24 -5.47 -9.30
CA TYR A 51 2.79 -4.52 -8.35
C TYR A 51 1.90 -3.29 -8.20
N LEU A 52 1.79 -2.80 -6.97
CA LEU A 52 1.26 -1.47 -6.69
C LEU A 52 2.46 -0.52 -6.54
N VAL A 53 2.36 0.65 -7.17
CA VAL A 53 3.39 1.70 -7.10
C VAL A 53 2.69 2.99 -6.68
N TYR A 54 2.92 3.40 -5.44
CA TYR A 54 2.19 4.50 -4.80
C TYR A 54 3.11 5.57 -4.26
N THR A 55 2.64 6.80 -4.26
CA THR A 55 3.19 7.84 -3.39
C THR A 55 2.87 7.50 -1.94
N ASP A 56 3.52 8.18 -1.00
CA ASP A 56 3.26 7.98 0.42
C ASP A 56 1.78 8.20 0.77
N GLU A 57 1.20 9.28 0.25
CA GLU A 57 -0.21 9.62 0.47
C GLU A 57 -1.16 8.59 -0.14
N GLU A 58 -0.87 8.13 -1.34
CA GLU A 58 -1.66 7.10 -2.00
C GLU A 58 -1.61 5.77 -1.26
N ALA A 59 -0.46 5.41 -0.73
CA ALA A 59 -0.30 4.20 0.07
C ALA A 59 -1.14 4.27 1.34
N ASP A 60 -1.13 5.39 2.04
CA ASP A 60 -1.95 5.60 3.23
C ASP A 60 -3.45 5.49 2.92
N GLU A 61 -3.88 6.10 1.84
CA GLU A 61 -5.29 6.03 1.40
C GLU A 61 -5.69 4.60 1.02
N ALA A 62 -4.84 3.90 0.30
CA ALA A 62 -5.09 2.51 -0.10
C ALA A 62 -5.20 1.57 1.11
N VAL A 63 -4.34 1.74 2.11
CA VAL A 63 -4.42 0.96 3.36
C VAL A 63 -5.71 1.29 4.10
N ARG A 64 -6.06 2.55 4.19
CA ARG A 64 -7.30 3.00 4.83
C ARG A 64 -8.52 2.34 4.20
N ASP A 65 -8.59 2.34 2.88
CA ASP A 65 -9.69 1.71 2.13
C ASP A 65 -9.74 0.21 2.34
N TYR A 66 -8.58 -0.45 2.32
CA TYR A 66 -8.49 -1.88 2.59
C TYR A 66 -8.97 -2.21 4.01
N ILE A 67 -8.47 -1.49 5.00
CA ILE A 67 -8.86 -1.69 6.42
C ILE A 67 -10.35 -1.49 6.61
N ARG A 68 -10.94 -0.48 5.95
CA ARG A 68 -12.37 -0.17 6.06
C ARG A 68 -13.24 -1.38 5.69
N GLU A 69 -12.84 -2.14 4.70
CA GLU A 69 -13.57 -3.33 4.26
C GLU A 69 -13.30 -4.57 5.12
N MET A 70 -12.20 -4.56 5.88
CA MET A 70 -11.71 -5.72 6.62
C MET A 70 -11.74 -5.54 8.15
N VAL A 71 -12.41 -4.52 8.65
CA VAL A 71 -12.48 -4.23 10.10
C VAL A 71 -12.95 -5.45 10.89
N TRP A 72 -13.93 -6.16 10.38
CA TRP A 72 -14.52 -7.33 11.03
C TRP A 72 -13.50 -8.46 11.29
N SER A 73 -12.43 -8.53 10.53
CA SER A 73 -11.43 -9.60 10.62
C SER A 73 -10.31 -9.33 11.61
N PHE A 74 -10.26 -8.17 12.22
CA PHE A 74 -9.26 -7.84 13.22
C PHE A 74 -9.49 -8.65 14.49
N THR A 75 -8.42 -8.84 15.30
CA THR A 75 -8.56 -9.60 16.54
C THR A 75 -9.56 -8.95 17.49
N PRO A 76 -10.34 -9.75 18.25
CA PRO A 76 -11.29 -9.20 19.22
C PRO A 76 -10.67 -8.22 20.22
N SER A 77 -9.44 -8.47 20.67
CA SER A 77 -8.75 -7.58 21.61
C SER A 77 -8.43 -6.22 20.99
N PHE A 78 -8.01 -6.19 19.73
CA PHE A 78 -7.73 -4.94 19.03
C PHE A 78 -9.03 -4.15 18.83
N LEU A 79 -10.09 -4.82 18.41
CA LEU A 79 -11.41 -4.20 18.23
C LEU A 79 -12.00 -3.72 19.56
N GLN A 80 -11.81 -4.45 20.65
CA GLN A 80 -12.23 -3.99 21.97
C GLN A 80 -11.55 -2.67 22.36
N ALA A 81 -10.26 -2.54 22.08
CA ALA A 81 -9.52 -1.32 22.41
C ALA A 81 -10.08 -0.10 21.68
N HIS A 82 -10.55 -0.27 20.45
CA HIS A 82 -11.04 0.84 19.63
C HIS A 82 -12.56 1.06 19.67
N THR A 83 -13.32 0.09 20.14
CA THR A 83 -14.79 0.19 20.23
C THR A 83 -15.30 0.33 21.65
N GLY A 84 -14.57 -0.18 22.63
CA GLY A 84 -15.05 -0.32 24.01
C GLY A 84 -16.03 -1.47 24.21
N VAL A 85 -16.28 -2.28 23.18
CA VAL A 85 -17.15 -3.45 23.26
C VAL A 85 -16.33 -4.66 23.70
N GLN A 86 -16.88 -5.50 24.55
CA GLN A 86 -16.22 -6.70 25.07
C GLN A 86 -15.75 -7.61 23.93
N GLY A 87 -14.52 -8.12 24.03
CA GLY A 87 -13.95 -8.99 23.02
C GLY A 87 -14.77 -10.24 22.73
N ASP A 88 -15.38 -10.84 23.75
CA ASP A 88 -16.25 -12.01 23.57
C ASP A 88 -17.49 -11.70 22.74
N THR A 89 -18.06 -10.52 22.90
CA THR A 89 -19.20 -10.07 22.09
C THR A 89 -18.78 -9.87 20.63
N ILE A 90 -17.65 -9.23 20.41
CA ILE A 90 -17.10 -9.03 19.07
C ILE A 90 -16.82 -10.38 18.41
N LYS A 91 -16.21 -11.31 19.14
CA LYS A 91 -15.95 -12.66 18.64
C LYS A 91 -17.22 -13.38 18.19
N GLN A 92 -18.30 -13.26 18.96
CA GLN A 92 -19.58 -13.82 18.59
C GLN A 92 -20.14 -13.20 17.30
N MET A 93 -19.99 -11.89 17.13
CA MET A 93 -20.38 -11.22 15.88
C MET A 93 -19.58 -11.73 14.69
N GLN A 94 -18.27 -11.86 14.85
CA GLN A 94 -17.39 -12.38 13.80
C GLN A 94 -17.74 -13.80 13.40
N GLU A 95 -17.99 -14.67 14.38
CA GLU A 95 -18.34 -16.08 14.14
C GLU A 95 -19.71 -16.25 13.50
N SER A 96 -20.68 -15.42 13.90
CA SER A 96 -22.06 -15.53 13.42
C SER A 96 -22.29 -14.86 12.06
N MET A 97 -21.60 -13.76 11.80
CA MET A 97 -21.91 -12.88 10.66
C MET A 97 -20.77 -12.81 9.64
N SER A 98 -19.54 -13.19 10.01
CA SER A 98 -18.35 -13.05 9.18
C SER A 98 -18.23 -11.61 8.64
N ASP A 99 -18.03 -11.43 7.34
CA ASP A 99 -17.94 -10.11 6.71
C ASP A 99 -19.23 -9.27 6.87
N GLY A 100 -20.37 -9.91 7.10
CA GLY A 100 -21.62 -9.23 7.39
C GLY A 100 -21.60 -8.38 8.66
N ALA A 101 -20.65 -8.62 9.57
CA ALA A 101 -20.47 -7.81 10.77
C ALA A 101 -19.71 -6.50 10.51
N ASN A 102 -19.14 -6.32 9.33
CA ASN A 102 -18.18 -5.23 9.07
C ASN A 102 -18.77 -3.84 9.33
N GLU A 103 -19.95 -3.55 8.82
CA GLU A 103 -20.60 -2.25 9.02
C GLU A 103 -20.90 -1.97 10.48
N ALA A 104 -21.41 -2.98 11.21
CA ALA A 104 -21.76 -2.83 12.61
C ALA A 104 -20.51 -2.57 13.47
N ILE A 105 -19.45 -3.34 13.26
CA ILE A 105 -18.20 -3.17 14.02
C ILE A 105 -17.56 -1.83 13.68
N THR A 106 -17.51 -1.47 12.40
CA THR A 106 -16.96 -0.17 11.96
C THR A 106 -17.69 0.99 12.63
N ALA A 107 -19.04 0.91 12.71
CA ALA A 107 -19.85 1.94 13.35
C ALA A 107 -19.57 2.10 14.84
N MET A 108 -19.07 1.07 15.51
CA MET A 108 -18.71 1.10 16.93
C MET A 108 -17.31 1.67 17.20
N ILE A 109 -16.47 1.83 16.18
CA ILE A 109 -15.12 2.38 16.33
C ILE A 109 -15.25 3.86 16.71
N LYS A 110 -14.57 4.26 17.79
CA LYS A 110 -14.65 5.62 18.34
C LYS A 110 -13.97 6.65 17.44
N ASP A 111 -12.80 6.31 16.89
CA ASP A 111 -12.04 7.14 15.97
C ASP A 111 -11.39 6.25 14.92
N PHE A 112 -11.92 6.32 13.70
CA PHE A 112 -11.45 5.47 12.60
C PHE A 112 -10.02 5.80 12.18
N ASP A 113 -9.62 7.07 12.22
CA ASP A 113 -8.27 7.47 11.89
C ASP A 113 -7.25 6.89 12.87
N ASP A 114 -7.55 6.94 14.17
CA ASP A 114 -6.71 6.31 15.19
C ASP A 114 -6.65 4.79 15.02
N PHE A 115 -7.76 4.17 14.64
CA PHE A 115 -7.80 2.75 14.37
C PHE A 115 -6.86 2.37 13.22
N VAL A 116 -6.90 3.11 12.12
CA VAL A 116 -6.03 2.89 10.96
C VAL A 116 -4.56 3.13 11.33
N ASP A 117 -4.26 4.23 12.02
CA ASP A 117 -2.90 4.56 12.43
C ASP A 117 -2.31 3.48 13.34
N ASP A 118 -3.11 2.98 14.27
CA ASP A 118 -2.70 1.92 15.19
C ASP A 118 -2.46 0.59 14.45
N ALA A 119 -3.33 0.26 13.51
CA ALA A 119 -3.18 -0.94 12.67
C ALA A 119 -1.89 -0.88 11.83
N ILE A 120 -1.59 0.28 11.24
CA ILE A 120 -0.36 0.49 10.47
C ILE A 120 0.87 0.41 11.39
N ALA A 121 0.79 1.01 12.58
CA ALA A 121 1.89 0.97 13.54
C ALA A 121 2.20 -0.46 14.01
N CYS A 122 1.18 -1.29 14.15
CA CYS A 122 1.35 -2.70 14.56
C CYS A 122 1.87 -3.60 13.45
N ASP A 123 1.31 -3.49 12.26
CA ASP A 123 1.52 -4.47 11.18
C ASP A 123 2.28 -3.91 9.96
N GLY A 124 2.26 -2.59 9.75
CA GLY A 124 2.85 -1.94 8.58
C GLY A 124 1.97 -1.98 7.35
N ARG A 125 2.18 -1.02 6.44
CA ARG A 125 1.40 -0.93 5.19
C ARG A 125 1.60 -2.14 4.28
N GLY A 126 2.80 -2.71 4.27
CA GLY A 126 3.10 -3.89 3.47
C GLY A 126 2.23 -5.08 3.83
N HIS A 127 1.91 -5.24 5.11
CA HIS A 127 1.02 -6.30 5.58
C HIS A 127 -0.34 -6.27 4.88
N PHE A 128 -0.87 -5.08 4.65
CA PHE A 128 -2.19 -4.90 4.02
C PHE A 128 -2.15 -4.86 2.49
N LEU A 129 -1.09 -4.30 1.91
CA LEU A 129 -1.02 -4.02 0.48
C LEU A 129 -0.20 -5.03 -0.32
N ALA A 130 0.85 -5.60 0.26
CA ALA A 130 1.73 -6.54 -0.44
C ALA A 130 1.26 -7.98 -0.23
N GLN A 131 0.33 -8.41 -1.05
CA GLN A 131 -0.34 -9.72 -0.92
C GLN A 131 0.64 -10.91 -1.04
N TYR A 132 1.73 -10.74 -1.78
CA TYR A 132 2.69 -11.83 -2.01
C TYR A 132 3.65 -12.06 -0.84
N ASP A 133 4.26 -10.99 -0.34
CA ASP A 133 5.34 -11.08 0.66
C ASP A 133 5.11 -10.24 1.92
N HIS A 134 4.07 -9.43 1.96
CA HIS A 134 3.73 -8.52 3.06
C HIS A 134 4.82 -7.47 3.37
N GLU A 135 5.69 -7.18 2.39
CA GLU A 135 6.78 -6.23 2.55
C GLU A 135 6.52 -4.92 1.81
N GLU A 136 6.88 -3.81 2.45
CA GLU A 136 6.93 -2.51 1.80
C GLU A 136 8.35 -2.26 1.31
N ASN A 137 8.49 -1.95 0.02
CA ASN A 137 9.74 -1.49 -0.56
C ASN A 137 9.55 -0.06 -1.07
N TYR A 138 10.64 0.69 -1.18
CA TYR A 138 10.56 2.01 -1.78
C TYR A 138 11.77 2.32 -2.65
N VAL A 139 11.55 3.24 -3.58
CA VAL A 139 12.58 3.76 -4.48
C VAL A 139 12.53 5.27 -4.44
N SER A 140 13.69 5.89 -4.28
CA SER A 140 13.85 7.34 -4.40
C SER A 140 14.78 7.67 -5.57
N PHE A 141 14.41 8.66 -6.36
CA PHE A 141 15.21 9.11 -7.49
C PHE A 141 14.90 10.57 -7.83
N SER A 142 15.80 11.20 -8.58
CA SER A 142 15.54 12.55 -9.11
C SER A 142 14.74 12.45 -10.40
N ASN A 143 13.62 13.18 -10.47
CA ASN A 143 12.83 13.24 -11.69
C ASN A 143 13.42 14.22 -12.71
N GLU A 144 12.77 14.38 -13.87
CA GLU A 144 13.27 15.26 -14.94
C GLU A 144 13.31 16.75 -14.54
N GLU A 145 12.54 17.14 -13.52
CA GLU A 145 12.54 18.50 -12.95
C GLU A 145 13.64 18.71 -11.90
N GLY A 146 14.41 17.68 -11.62
CA GLY A 146 15.45 17.70 -10.59
C GLY A 146 14.94 17.53 -9.17
N LYS A 147 13.68 17.19 -8.99
CA LYS A 147 13.08 16.91 -7.67
C LYS A 147 13.33 15.47 -7.27
N ASN A 148 13.67 15.27 -5.99
CA ASN A 148 13.74 13.93 -5.42
C ASN A 148 12.32 13.44 -5.13
N VAL A 149 11.96 12.31 -5.73
CA VAL A 149 10.66 11.67 -5.56
C VAL A 149 10.82 10.28 -4.98
N THR A 150 9.83 9.85 -4.21
CA THR A 150 9.82 8.52 -3.58
C THR A 150 8.53 7.82 -3.90
N TYR A 151 8.64 6.55 -4.32
CA TYR A 151 7.50 5.68 -4.56
C TYR A 151 7.63 4.42 -3.73
N PHE A 152 6.51 3.98 -3.19
CA PHE A 152 6.40 2.75 -2.39
C PHE A 152 5.83 1.64 -3.27
N ILE A 153 6.43 0.45 -3.17
CA ILE A 153 6.16 -0.67 -4.08
C ILE A 153 5.71 -1.87 -3.27
N TYR A 154 4.58 -2.44 -3.68
CA TYR A 154 3.96 -3.60 -3.03
C TYR A 154 3.72 -4.69 -4.06
N ARG A 155 4.21 -5.88 -3.79
CA ARG A 155 4.07 -7.01 -4.70
C ARG A 155 2.76 -7.75 -4.47
N LEU A 156 1.99 -7.94 -5.53
CA LEU A 156 0.69 -8.61 -5.48
C LEU A 156 0.79 -10.12 -5.78
N GLY A 157 1.69 -10.49 -6.62
CA GLY A 157 1.85 -11.89 -6.98
C GLY A 157 3.10 -12.24 -7.76
#